data_5d2d570a933cacf1bf5946c13375e268
#
_entry.id   5d2d570a933cacf1bf5946c13375e268
#
_cell.length_a   1.000
_cell.length_b   1.000
_cell.length_c   1.000
_cell.angle_alpha   90.00
_cell.angle_beta   90.00
_cell.angle_gamma   90.00
#
_symmetry.space_group_name_H-M   'P 1'
#
loop_
_entity.id
_entity.type
_entity.pdbx_description
1 polymer ?
#
loop_
_entity_poly.entity_id
_entity_poly.type
_entity_poly.pdbx_seq_one_letter_code
_entity_poly.pdbx_strand_id
1 'polypeptide(L)'
;MSLTNPDAITDNEYRFDSFTNGKVLLNKKKNHLPAMGWNSWNAFGSGNTEVLTKVMADKIIELGLDKFGYKYIVLDDGCYKSERVDGKLSNEPIKFPNGFKSLSDYIHSKGLKFGMYNDIGTNLCAGAAVGTCGHEKTDAQSYIDWGVDFLKIDNCYYLWDNATFSNPENARYVFAPKIKSIQISPLMKSPSSDFQISGNGIKKENNSFYNIGTFDGTNTGTSPVDIRSGELHFPIESDKDSEYELILEYSTGKENGIGQWLELAVNNQIIFDNLLPETQDSNTFTKITFKIKLQKGKNLIRIMNHRRQENTLCSYAAMLEGLNLANPQHDILLSICEWGKTQPQNWGYKVGDSWRILSDMTFRVGSDGDPGFGEWNNPGTQSVASQYNKAVIMDEFSGLDKGWNDPDMLMIGLNGLTLSMNKTHFTMWCMMNSPLMLGMDLRRITKDDEYYKIITNQDLIELNQDKLGIQAKRIWTSITTQNPDKDYITDNNRSDVLAKPLSDGSVAISFINLSDKESTKDFSLEMNFIKEKLGNKIPQAFAEAKKFTVKDLWTKEITQISDSIRIKPILPCENVTVKITPVS
;
A
#
# COMPACT_ATOMS: atom_id res chain seq x y z
N MET A 1 21.71 7.69 3.83
CA MET A 1 21.60 6.58 2.87
C MET A 1 20.23 6.66 2.27
N SER A 2 20.08 6.76 0.96
CA SER A 2 18.80 6.54 0.34
C SER A 2 18.42 5.10 0.71
N LEU A 3 17.27 4.90 1.34
CA LEU A 3 16.69 3.59 1.45
C LEU A 3 16.26 3.18 0.03
N THR A 4 17.20 2.72 -0.77
CA THR A 4 16.82 1.85 -1.87
C THR A 4 16.12 0.69 -1.16
N ASN A 5 14.83 0.53 -1.41
CA ASN A 5 14.08 -0.57 -0.84
C ASN A 5 14.75 -1.88 -1.30
N PRO A 6 15.41 -2.65 -0.41
CA PRO A 6 16.07 -3.88 -0.82
C PRO A 6 15.07 -4.94 -1.28
N ASP A 7 13.78 -4.77 -0.95
CA ASP A 7 12.70 -5.67 -1.35
C ASP A 7 11.97 -5.18 -2.60
N ALA A 8 12.43 -4.10 -3.24
CA ALA A 8 11.85 -3.68 -4.51
C ALA A 8 12.04 -4.78 -5.54
N ILE A 9 10.94 -5.23 -6.13
CA ILE A 9 10.98 -6.18 -7.23
C ILE A 9 11.52 -5.45 -8.45
N THR A 10 12.83 -5.54 -8.66
CA THR A 10 13.48 -5.03 -9.86
C THR A 10 13.54 -6.13 -10.91
N ASP A 11 13.56 -5.76 -12.19
CA ASP A 11 13.61 -6.72 -13.29
C ASP A 11 14.91 -7.55 -13.28
N ASN A 12 15.93 -7.15 -12.53
CA ASN A 12 17.20 -7.86 -12.39
C ASN A 12 17.22 -8.84 -11.20
N GLU A 13 16.40 -8.63 -10.18
CA GLU A 13 16.41 -9.41 -8.93
C GLU A 13 15.33 -10.48 -8.91
N TYR A 14 14.21 -10.24 -9.61
CA TYR A 14 13.07 -11.15 -9.58
C TYR A 14 12.84 -11.75 -10.95
N ARG A 15 13.00 -13.05 -10.98
CA ARG A 15 12.80 -13.85 -12.18
C ARG A 15 11.33 -14.21 -12.31
N PHE A 16 10.56 -13.22 -12.69
CA PHE A 16 9.18 -13.43 -13.08
C PHE A 16 9.06 -14.58 -14.08
N ASP A 17 10.02 -14.65 -15.01
CA ASP A 17 10.06 -15.67 -16.08
C ASP A 17 10.22 -17.08 -15.54
N SER A 18 11.01 -17.31 -14.48
CA SER A 18 11.17 -18.65 -13.90
C SER A 18 9.94 -19.10 -13.12
N PHE A 19 9.18 -18.17 -12.58
CA PHE A 19 8.00 -18.44 -11.77
C PHE A 19 6.72 -18.59 -12.61
N THR A 20 6.58 -17.79 -13.64
CA THR A 20 5.43 -17.78 -14.56
C THR A 20 5.69 -18.48 -15.87
N ASN A 21 6.87 -19.07 -16.07
CA ASN A 21 7.36 -19.59 -17.36
C ASN A 21 7.31 -18.55 -18.48
N GLY A 22 7.58 -17.29 -18.17
CA GLY A 22 7.58 -16.18 -19.13
C GLY A 22 6.21 -15.80 -19.70
N LYS A 23 5.12 -16.25 -19.07
CA LYS A 23 3.77 -16.11 -19.62
C LYS A 23 2.97 -14.93 -19.11
N VAL A 24 3.41 -14.25 -18.06
CA VAL A 24 2.68 -13.11 -17.50
C VAL A 24 3.15 -11.82 -18.16
N LEU A 25 2.28 -11.22 -18.97
CA LEU A 25 2.53 -9.93 -19.59
C LEU A 25 2.18 -8.78 -18.62
N LEU A 26 3.18 -8.16 -18.04
CA LEU A 26 3.04 -7.01 -17.15
C LEU A 26 2.84 -5.72 -17.96
N ASN A 27 1.73 -5.60 -18.66
CA ASN A 27 1.40 -4.42 -19.46
C ASN A 27 0.43 -3.49 -18.71
N LYS A 28 0.90 -2.86 -17.64
CA LYS A 28 0.22 -1.70 -17.08
C LYS A 28 0.30 -0.55 -18.10
N LYS A 29 -0.85 -0.08 -18.58
CA LYS A 29 -0.90 0.80 -19.75
C LYS A 29 -0.84 2.28 -19.46
N LYS A 30 -1.34 2.73 -18.33
CA LYS A 30 -1.46 4.16 -18.00
C LYS A 30 -1.23 4.41 -16.52
N ASN A 31 -0.63 5.54 -16.22
CA ASN A 31 -0.58 6.06 -14.87
C ASN A 31 -1.72 7.06 -14.70
N HIS A 32 -2.60 6.77 -13.75
CA HIS A 32 -3.70 7.65 -13.38
C HIS A 32 -3.32 8.47 -12.15
N LEU A 33 -3.95 9.62 -11.98
CA LEU A 33 -3.96 10.31 -10.68
C LEU A 33 -4.72 9.48 -9.65
N PRO A 34 -4.57 9.73 -8.34
CA PRO A 34 -5.29 8.99 -7.32
C PRO A 34 -6.79 8.94 -7.60
N ALA A 35 -7.40 7.78 -7.48
CA ALA A 35 -8.82 7.61 -7.74
C ALA A 35 -9.66 8.39 -6.72
N MET A 36 -10.78 8.99 -7.18
CA MET A 36 -11.75 9.67 -6.33
C MET A 36 -13.14 9.13 -6.61
N GLY A 37 -13.85 8.73 -5.54
CA GLY A 37 -15.18 8.15 -5.70
C GLY A 37 -15.82 7.77 -4.38
N TRP A 38 -16.72 6.80 -4.46
CA TRP A 38 -17.45 6.22 -3.35
C TRP A 38 -17.37 4.69 -3.41
N ASN A 39 -17.21 4.04 -2.27
CA ASN A 39 -17.23 2.59 -2.13
C ASN A 39 -18.28 2.20 -1.08
N SER A 40 -19.01 1.12 -1.34
CA SER A 40 -20.19 0.72 -0.58
C SER A 40 -19.89 0.12 0.80
N TRP A 41 -18.64 -0.32 1.07
CA TRP A 41 -18.35 -1.16 2.23
C TRP A 41 -18.61 -0.48 3.57
N ASN A 42 -18.02 0.69 3.80
CA ASN A 42 -18.14 1.34 5.10
C ASN A 42 -19.57 1.79 5.41
N ALA A 43 -20.35 2.16 4.37
CA ALA A 43 -21.74 2.60 4.53
C ALA A 43 -22.71 1.44 4.75
N PHE A 44 -22.54 0.32 4.06
CA PHE A 44 -23.57 -0.71 3.95
C PHE A 44 -23.04 -2.14 4.12
N GLY A 45 -21.73 -2.35 4.17
CA GLY A 45 -21.14 -3.67 4.18
C GLY A 45 -21.68 -4.55 3.05
N SER A 46 -21.90 -5.83 3.35
CA SER A 46 -22.52 -6.76 2.41
C SER A 46 -24.02 -6.52 2.20
N GLY A 47 -24.63 -5.57 2.92
CA GLY A 47 -26.03 -5.18 2.77
C GLY A 47 -26.32 -4.19 1.62
N ASN A 48 -25.30 -3.79 0.86
CA ASN A 48 -25.50 -2.91 -0.29
C ASN A 48 -26.41 -3.53 -1.36
N THR A 49 -27.17 -2.70 -2.05
CA THR A 49 -28.14 -3.13 -3.08
C THR A 49 -28.03 -2.25 -4.32
N GLU A 50 -28.62 -2.70 -5.43
CA GLU A 50 -28.75 -1.91 -6.67
C GLU A 50 -29.43 -0.56 -6.40
N VAL A 51 -30.50 -0.56 -5.57
CA VAL A 51 -31.22 0.67 -5.22
C VAL A 51 -30.35 1.64 -4.45
N LEU A 52 -29.66 1.17 -3.41
CA LEU A 52 -28.75 2.01 -2.61
C LEU A 52 -27.60 2.55 -3.47
N THR A 53 -27.03 1.73 -4.35
CA THR A 53 -25.96 2.14 -5.26
C THR A 53 -26.43 3.24 -6.23
N LYS A 54 -27.62 3.10 -6.82
CA LYS A 54 -28.22 4.13 -7.68
C LYS A 54 -28.45 5.43 -6.91
N VAL A 55 -28.97 5.35 -5.69
CA VAL A 55 -29.15 6.52 -4.82
C VAL A 55 -27.81 7.21 -4.51
N MET A 56 -26.73 6.47 -4.26
CA MET A 56 -25.41 7.06 -4.05
C MET A 56 -24.88 7.76 -5.32
N ALA A 57 -25.06 7.14 -6.49
CA ALA A 57 -24.71 7.76 -7.76
C ALA A 57 -25.51 9.07 -8.01
N ASP A 58 -26.81 9.06 -7.70
CA ASP A 58 -27.65 10.27 -7.78
C ASP A 58 -27.19 11.35 -6.82
N LYS A 59 -26.81 10.97 -5.59
CA LYS A 59 -26.29 11.92 -4.58
C LYS A 59 -24.95 12.53 -4.99
N ILE A 60 -24.06 11.81 -5.64
CA ILE A 60 -22.82 12.38 -6.20
C ILE A 60 -23.16 13.56 -7.13
N ILE A 61 -24.14 13.38 -8.02
CA ILE A 61 -24.56 14.42 -8.98
C ILE A 61 -25.33 15.55 -8.29
N GLU A 62 -26.29 15.22 -7.42
CA GLU A 62 -27.10 16.22 -6.68
C GLU A 62 -26.23 17.15 -5.84
N LEU A 63 -25.26 16.58 -5.13
CA LEU A 63 -24.29 17.32 -4.32
C LEU A 63 -23.21 18.02 -5.18
N GLY A 64 -23.09 17.67 -6.46
CA GLY A 64 -22.07 18.21 -7.37
C GLY A 64 -20.67 17.68 -7.09
N LEU A 65 -20.54 16.55 -6.39
CA LEU A 65 -19.25 15.94 -6.04
C LEU A 65 -18.47 15.50 -7.28
N ASP A 66 -19.17 15.16 -8.36
CA ASP A 66 -18.59 14.84 -9.67
C ASP A 66 -17.73 15.99 -10.24
N LYS A 67 -18.06 17.24 -9.91
CA LYS A 67 -17.30 18.45 -10.33
C LYS A 67 -16.00 18.60 -9.55
N PHE A 68 -15.90 18.00 -8.38
CA PHE A 68 -14.69 17.94 -7.56
C PHE A 68 -13.80 16.74 -7.89
N GLY A 69 -14.23 15.85 -8.80
CA GLY A 69 -13.45 14.70 -9.24
C GLY A 69 -13.90 13.34 -8.70
N TYR A 70 -14.93 13.27 -7.85
CA TYR A 70 -15.50 12.01 -7.38
C TYR A 70 -16.30 11.34 -8.49
N LYS A 71 -15.65 10.42 -9.20
CA LYS A 71 -16.22 9.79 -10.41
C LYS A 71 -16.60 8.33 -10.24
N TYR A 72 -15.88 7.59 -9.37
CA TYR A 72 -16.07 6.16 -9.25
C TYR A 72 -17.17 5.81 -8.27
N ILE A 73 -18.09 4.90 -8.66
CA ILE A 73 -19.08 4.25 -7.80
C ILE A 73 -18.72 2.78 -7.74
N VAL A 74 -18.17 2.34 -6.59
CA VAL A 74 -17.59 1.02 -6.43
C VAL A 74 -18.46 0.14 -5.56
N LEU A 75 -18.92 -0.98 -6.11
CA LEU A 75 -19.51 -2.07 -5.33
C LEU A 75 -18.35 -2.82 -4.62
N ASP A 76 -18.47 -2.99 -3.32
CA ASP A 76 -17.62 -3.85 -2.53
C ASP A 76 -18.23 -5.25 -2.37
N ASP A 77 -17.76 -6.07 -1.42
CA ASP A 77 -18.20 -7.44 -1.21
C ASP A 77 -19.73 -7.55 -0.92
N GLY A 78 -20.30 -8.70 -1.28
CA GLY A 78 -21.70 -9.01 -1.04
C GLY A 78 -22.64 -8.79 -2.23
N CYS A 79 -22.12 -8.48 -3.42
CA CYS A 79 -22.94 -8.23 -4.63
C CYS A 79 -23.17 -9.47 -5.50
N TYR A 80 -22.36 -10.53 -5.33
CA TYR A 80 -22.47 -11.76 -6.13
C TYR A 80 -23.33 -12.83 -5.44
N LYS A 81 -23.80 -13.81 -6.23
CA LYS A 81 -24.25 -15.10 -5.69
C LYS A 81 -23.14 -15.76 -4.89
N SER A 82 -23.50 -16.63 -3.96
CA SER A 82 -22.54 -17.39 -3.15
C SER A 82 -21.67 -18.36 -3.96
N GLU A 83 -22.12 -18.74 -5.15
CA GLU A 83 -21.47 -19.69 -6.05
C GLU A 83 -21.55 -19.22 -7.49
N ARG A 84 -20.60 -19.68 -8.32
CA ARG A 84 -20.61 -19.43 -9.75
C ARG A 84 -21.77 -20.15 -10.46
N VAL A 85 -22.30 -19.53 -11.51
CA VAL A 85 -23.33 -20.11 -12.37
C VAL A 85 -22.66 -20.43 -13.72
N ASP A 86 -22.66 -21.70 -14.09
CA ASP A 86 -21.98 -22.17 -15.32
C ASP A 86 -20.51 -21.68 -15.40
N GLY A 87 -19.80 -21.69 -14.28
CA GLY A 87 -18.42 -21.26 -14.15
C GLY A 87 -18.22 -19.73 -14.15
N LYS A 88 -19.27 -18.93 -14.27
CA LYS A 88 -19.22 -17.46 -14.35
C LYS A 88 -19.70 -16.77 -13.08
N LEU A 89 -19.21 -15.56 -12.86
CA LEU A 89 -19.76 -14.65 -11.86
C LEU A 89 -21.21 -14.30 -12.18
N SER A 90 -22.05 -14.18 -11.15
CA SER A 90 -23.45 -13.78 -11.29
C SER A 90 -23.85 -12.85 -10.14
N ASN A 91 -24.72 -11.89 -10.44
CA ASN A 91 -25.28 -10.99 -9.45
C ASN A 91 -26.14 -11.73 -8.41
N GLU A 92 -26.13 -11.26 -7.17
CA GLU A 92 -27.11 -11.67 -6.17
C GLU A 92 -28.51 -11.18 -6.61
N PRO A 93 -29.48 -12.08 -6.86
CA PRO A 93 -30.70 -11.73 -7.60
C PRO A 93 -31.68 -10.87 -6.79
N ILE A 94 -31.65 -10.90 -5.45
CA ILE A 94 -32.54 -10.09 -4.61
C ILE A 94 -31.99 -8.66 -4.50
N LYS A 95 -30.69 -8.53 -4.26
CA LYS A 95 -30.04 -7.22 -4.08
C LYS A 95 -29.78 -6.50 -5.40
N PHE A 96 -29.47 -7.23 -6.47
CA PHE A 96 -29.14 -6.69 -7.80
C PHE A 96 -29.98 -7.36 -8.90
N PRO A 97 -31.32 -7.19 -8.89
CA PRO A 97 -32.24 -7.94 -9.75
C PRO A 97 -32.04 -7.69 -11.25
N ASN A 98 -31.54 -6.52 -11.64
CA ASN A 98 -31.37 -6.15 -13.05
C ASN A 98 -29.94 -6.44 -13.58
N GLY A 99 -29.05 -6.98 -12.73
CA GLY A 99 -27.68 -7.34 -13.08
C GLY A 99 -26.74 -6.13 -13.19
N PHE A 100 -25.43 -6.45 -13.30
CA PHE A 100 -24.39 -5.43 -13.22
C PHE A 100 -24.27 -4.57 -14.46
N LYS A 101 -24.56 -5.11 -15.65
CA LYS A 101 -24.54 -4.31 -16.88
C LYS A 101 -25.57 -3.18 -16.85
N SER A 102 -26.81 -3.46 -16.41
CA SER A 102 -27.85 -2.46 -16.27
C SER A 102 -27.48 -1.39 -15.23
N LEU A 103 -26.86 -1.77 -14.12
CA LEU A 103 -26.39 -0.84 -13.10
C LEU A 103 -25.25 0.04 -13.64
N SER A 104 -24.28 -0.55 -14.33
CA SER A 104 -23.17 0.14 -14.97
C SER A 104 -23.68 1.18 -15.98
N ASP A 105 -24.61 0.79 -16.85
CA ASP A 105 -25.20 1.71 -17.83
C ASP A 105 -25.92 2.89 -17.16
N TYR A 106 -26.61 2.64 -16.05
CA TYR A 106 -27.22 3.70 -15.25
C TYR A 106 -26.17 4.69 -14.70
N ILE A 107 -25.08 4.17 -14.12
CA ILE A 107 -23.99 4.99 -13.57
C ILE A 107 -23.30 5.78 -14.69
N HIS A 108 -23.00 5.15 -15.82
CA HIS A 108 -22.39 5.78 -16.99
C HIS A 108 -23.31 6.87 -17.58
N SER A 109 -24.62 6.69 -17.57
CA SER A 109 -25.59 7.71 -18.06
C SER A 109 -25.49 9.02 -17.27
N LYS A 110 -24.91 9.01 -16.08
CA LYS A 110 -24.68 10.19 -15.24
C LYS A 110 -23.26 10.78 -15.41
N GLY A 111 -22.44 10.24 -16.31
CA GLY A 111 -21.06 10.66 -16.49
C GLY A 111 -20.12 10.18 -15.35
N LEU A 112 -20.56 9.19 -14.59
CA LEU A 112 -19.78 8.52 -13.55
C LEU A 112 -19.16 7.23 -14.07
N LYS A 113 -18.31 6.61 -13.29
CA LYS A 113 -17.59 5.37 -13.60
C LYS A 113 -18.00 4.26 -12.63
N PHE A 114 -18.12 3.05 -13.15
CA PHE A 114 -18.57 1.88 -12.40
C PHE A 114 -17.41 1.01 -11.91
N GLY A 115 -17.40 0.66 -10.63
CA GLY A 115 -16.39 -0.20 -10.03
C GLY A 115 -16.98 -1.47 -9.42
N MET A 116 -16.18 -2.52 -9.42
CA MET A 116 -16.49 -3.83 -8.84
C MET A 116 -15.41 -4.28 -7.85
N TYR A 117 -15.70 -5.35 -7.14
CA TYR A 117 -14.86 -6.01 -6.16
C TYR A 117 -14.70 -7.49 -6.49
N ASN A 118 -13.54 -8.07 -6.14
CA ASN A 118 -13.35 -9.52 -6.05
C ASN A 118 -12.15 -9.83 -5.12
N ASP A 119 -11.69 -11.08 -5.11
CA ASP A 119 -10.58 -11.59 -4.30
C ASP A 119 -9.67 -12.48 -5.16
N ILE A 120 -8.36 -12.44 -4.94
CA ILE A 120 -7.41 -13.32 -5.67
C ILE A 120 -7.47 -14.78 -5.25
N GLY A 121 -8.13 -15.07 -4.13
CA GLY A 121 -8.31 -16.42 -3.60
C GLY A 121 -9.52 -17.14 -4.19
N THR A 122 -9.95 -18.19 -3.48
CA THR A 122 -11.11 -19.00 -3.86
C THR A 122 -12.45 -18.35 -3.49
N ASN A 123 -12.46 -17.54 -2.43
CA ASN A 123 -13.66 -16.95 -1.87
C ASN A 123 -13.47 -15.44 -1.65
N LEU A 124 -14.56 -14.70 -1.63
CA LEU A 124 -14.60 -13.32 -1.19
C LEU A 124 -14.48 -13.24 0.34
N CYS A 125 -14.11 -12.08 0.88
CA CYS A 125 -13.94 -11.89 2.32
C CYS A 125 -15.22 -12.21 3.13
N ALA A 126 -16.40 -11.89 2.61
CA ALA A 126 -17.68 -12.26 3.20
C ALA A 126 -18.07 -13.73 2.98
N GLY A 127 -17.24 -14.55 2.32
CA GLY A 127 -17.37 -16.00 2.24
C GLY A 127 -17.95 -16.58 0.94
N ALA A 128 -18.43 -15.76 0.00
CA ALA A 128 -18.95 -16.27 -1.27
C ALA A 128 -17.84 -16.98 -2.08
N ALA A 129 -18.10 -18.20 -2.57
CA ALA A 129 -17.12 -19.03 -3.26
C ALA A 129 -16.94 -18.63 -4.74
N VAL A 130 -16.63 -17.36 -4.99
CA VAL A 130 -16.54 -16.75 -6.33
C VAL A 130 -15.26 -15.92 -6.51
N GLY A 131 -14.22 -16.19 -5.72
CA GLY A 131 -12.91 -15.59 -5.91
C GLY A 131 -12.34 -15.86 -7.30
N THR A 132 -11.42 -15.00 -7.77
CA THR A 132 -10.91 -15.06 -9.16
C THR A 132 -9.96 -16.21 -9.44
N CYS A 133 -9.46 -16.88 -8.41
CA CYS A 133 -8.45 -17.92 -8.55
C CYS A 133 -8.85 -19.01 -9.55
N GLY A 134 -8.06 -19.16 -10.62
CA GLY A 134 -8.32 -20.10 -11.71
C GLY A 134 -9.44 -19.65 -12.67
N HIS A 135 -10.02 -18.48 -12.45
CA HIS A 135 -11.10 -17.92 -13.26
C HIS A 135 -10.78 -16.54 -13.86
N GLU A 136 -9.54 -16.05 -13.69
CA GLU A 136 -9.14 -14.68 -13.99
C GLU A 136 -9.54 -14.25 -15.40
N LYS A 137 -9.36 -15.12 -16.41
CA LYS A 137 -9.73 -14.81 -17.80
C LYS A 137 -11.25 -14.71 -18.01
N THR A 138 -12.01 -15.61 -17.39
CA THR A 138 -13.48 -15.62 -17.48
C THR A 138 -14.08 -14.41 -16.75
N ASP A 139 -13.54 -14.09 -15.58
CA ASP A 139 -13.99 -12.96 -14.78
C ASP A 139 -13.61 -11.63 -15.44
N ALA A 140 -12.41 -11.54 -16.00
CA ALA A 140 -11.99 -10.37 -16.77
C ALA A 140 -12.92 -10.08 -17.95
N GLN A 141 -13.34 -11.11 -18.68
CA GLN A 141 -14.35 -10.94 -19.74
C GLN A 141 -15.68 -10.43 -19.19
N SER A 142 -16.11 -10.94 -18.03
CA SER A 142 -17.34 -10.46 -17.37
C SER A 142 -17.25 -8.99 -16.99
N TYR A 143 -16.11 -8.54 -16.43
CA TYR A 143 -15.90 -7.13 -16.08
C TYR A 143 -15.92 -6.22 -17.31
N ILE A 144 -15.31 -6.64 -18.42
CA ILE A 144 -15.35 -5.92 -19.69
C ILE A 144 -16.80 -5.83 -20.22
N ASP A 145 -17.53 -6.93 -20.22
CA ASP A 145 -18.91 -6.99 -20.69
C ASP A 145 -19.86 -6.12 -19.85
N TRP A 146 -19.60 -6.01 -18.56
CA TRP A 146 -20.37 -5.14 -17.66
C TRP A 146 -19.97 -3.66 -17.73
N GLY A 147 -18.86 -3.33 -18.38
CA GLY A 147 -18.38 -1.96 -18.48
C GLY A 147 -17.76 -1.45 -17.19
N VAL A 148 -16.99 -2.29 -16.52
CA VAL A 148 -16.26 -1.92 -15.29
C VAL A 148 -15.11 -0.98 -15.62
N ASP A 149 -14.95 0.08 -14.82
CA ASP A 149 -13.87 1.07 -14.92
C ASP A 149 -12.87 1.00 -13.75
N PHE A 150 -13.24 0.32 -12.67
CA PHE A 150 -12.42 0.18 -11.46
C PHE A 150 -12.63 -1.20 -10.86
N LEU A 151 -11.55 -1.89 -10.54
CA LEU A 151 -11.61 -3.21 -9.95
C LEU A 151 -10.76 -3.26 -8.67
N LYS A 152 -11.42 -3.38 -7.52
CA LYS A 152 -10.76 -3.68 -6.24
C LYS A 152 -10.65 -5.19 -6.11
N ILE A 153 -9.44 -5.70 -5.88
CA ILE A 153 -9.21 -7.13 -5.66
C ILE A 153 -8.55 -7.33 -4.31
N ASP A 154 -9.23 -8.10 -3.47
CA ASP A 154 -8.82 -8.42 -2.10
C ASP A 154 -7.97 -9.70 -2.03
N ASN A 155 -7.58 -10.08 -0.83
CA ASN A 155 -6.69 -11.21 -0.55
C ASN A 155 -7.10 -11.94 0.74
N CYS A 156 -8.38 -12.29 0.89
CA CYS A 156 -8.91 -12.91 2.11
C CYS A 156 -8.69 -14.43 2.16
N TYR A 157 -8.93 -15.11 1.07
CA TYR A 157 -8.85 -16.58 0.97
C TYR A 157 -7.69 -17.04 0.07
N TYR A 158 -6.64 -16.28 0.06
CA TYR A 158 -5.40 -16.62 -0.61
C TYR A 158 -4.39 -17.17 0.42
N LEU A 159 -4.21 -18.48 0.41
CA LEU A 159 -3.51 -19.21 1.46
C LEU A 159 -2.06 -19.54 1.04
N TRP A 160 -1.23 -18.52 0.87
CA TRP A 160 0.17 -18.70 0.48
C TRP A 160 1.04 -19.39 1.53
N ASP A 161 0.59 -19.46 2.76
CA ASP A 161 1.34 -19.97 3.91
C ASP A 161 0.87 -21.36 4.38
N ASN A 162 0.03 -22.04 3.60
CA ASN A 162 -0.36 -23.42 3.87
C ASN A 162 -0.58 -24.22 2.57
N ALA A 163 -0.82 -25.54 2.72
CA ALA A 163 -0.96 -26.45 1.58
C ALA A 163 -2.23 -26.28 0.73
N THR A 164 -3.20 -25.52 1.22
CA THR A 164 -4.48 -25.31 0.53
C THR A 164 -4.47 -24.05 -0.31
N PHE A 165 -3.43 -23.84 -1.10
CA PHE A 165 -3.37 -22.73 -2.04
C PHE A 165 -4.47 -22.84 -3.08
N SER A 166 -5.10 -21.73 -3.35
CA SER A 166 -6.11 -21.62 -4.40
C SER A 166 -5.52 -21.77 -5.80
N ASN A 167 -4.26 -21.38 -5.97
CA ASN A 167 -3.49 -21.63 -7.20
C ASN A 167 -2.14 -22.27 -6.84
N PRO A 168 -2.06 -23.62 -6.75
CA PRO A 168 -0.84 -24.30 -6.35
C PRO A 168 0.36 -24.07 -7.29
N GLU A 169 0.13 -23.68 -8.54
CA GLU A 169 1.21 -23.40 -9.47
C GLU A 169 1.89 -22.05 -9.22
N ASN A 170 1.15 -21.09 -8.69
CA ASN A 170 1.66 -19.76 -8.38
C ASN A 170 2.08 -19.64 -6.91
N ALA A 171 1.37 -20.30 -6.02
CA ALA A 171 1.54 -20.14 -4.57
C ALA A 171 2.48 -21.20 -3.95
N ARG A 172 3.59 -21.48 -4.58
CA ARG A 172 4.56 -22.47 -4.11
C ARG A 172 5.74 -21.83 -3.40
N TYR A 173 6.34 -22.62 -2.49
CA TYR A 173 7.70 -22.36 -2.00
C TYR A 173 7.87 -21.06 -1.19
N VAL A 174 6.82 -20.65 -0.51
CA VAL A 174 6.84 -19.43 0.34
C VAL A 174 7.60 -19.60 1.64
N PHE A 175 7.98 -20.84 1.98
CA PHE A 175 8.75 -21.13 3.17
C PHE A 175 10.23 -21.24 2.85
N ALA A 176 11.06 -20.68 3.72
CA ALA A 176 12.51 -20.80 3.67
C ALA A 176 12.99 -21.85 4.65
N PRO A 177 14.15 -22.50 4.39
CA PRO A 177 14.79 -23.40 5.32
C PRO A 177 15.26 -22.65 6.58
N LYS A 178 15.44 -23.37 7.68
CA LYS A 178 16.18 -22.87 8.84
C LYS A 178 17.66 -22.83 8.50
N ILE A 179 18.33 -21.74 8.81
CA ILE A 179 19.75 -21.54 8.57
C ILE A 179 20.48 -21.54 9.91
N LYS A 180 21.53 -22.35 10.02
CA LYS A 180 22.31 -22.48 11.24
C LYS A 180 23.70 -21.84 11.15
N SER A 181 24.41 -22.10 10.05
CA SER A 181 25.75 -21.56 9.87
C SER A 181 26.14 -21.43 8.40
N ILE A 182 27.12 -20.56 8.17
CA ILE A 182 27.81 -20.41 6.90
C ILE A 182 29.30 -20.61 7.12
N GLN A 183 29.97 -21.27 6.19
CA GLN A 183 31.41 -21.42 6.17
C GLN A 183 31.92 -21.09 4.78
N ILE A 184 32.96 -20.28 4.70
CA ILE A 184 33.61 -19.94 3.43
C ILE A 184 35.08 -20.40 3.50
N SER A 185 35.41 -21.40 2.70
CA SER A 185 36.76 -21.97 2.67
C SER A 185 37.60 -21.30 1.59
N PRO A 186 38.85 -20.90 1.88
CA PRO A 186 39.56 -21.09 3.14
C PRO A 186 39.42 -19.92 4.13
N LEU A 187 38.56 -18.93 3.90
CA LEU A 187 38.56 -17.68 4.64
C LEU A 187 38.01 -17.77 6.07
N MET A 188 36.93 -18.52 6.30
CA MET A 188 36.25 -18.43 7.58
C MET A 188 35.30 -19.58 7.90
N LYS A 189 35.19 -19.93 9.19
CA LYS A 189 34.01 -20.57 9.80
C LYS A 189 33.22 -19.51 10.56
N SER A 190 31.94 -19.36 10.25
CA SER A 190 31.13 -18.44 11.00
C SER A 190 30.00 -19.14 11.73
N PRO A 191 29.96 -19.03 13.07
CA PRO A 191 28.79 -19.40 13.84
C PRO A 191 27.63 -18.46 13.57
N SER A 192 26.43 -18.88 13.99
CA SER A 192 25.20 -18.09 13.85
C SER A 192 25.25 -16.66 14.45
N SER A 193 26.29 -16.32 15.22
CA SER A 193 26.49 -15.00 15.82
C SER A 193 26.85 -13.89 14.81
N ASP A 194 27.41 -14.26 13.65
CA ASP A 194 27.94 -13.28 12.68
C ASP A 194 26.94 -12.86 11.62
N PHE A 195 25.75 -13.46 11.61
CA PHE A 195 24.67 -13.02 10.76
C PHE A 195 24.05 -11.72 11.29
N GLN A 196 23.83 -10.79 10.39
CA GLN A 196 23.04 -9.59 10.62
C GLN A 196 21.63 -9.81 10.06
N ILE A 197 20.62 -9.49 10.85
CA ILE A 197 19.23 -9.50 10.38
C ILE A 197 18.95 -8.15 9.76
N SER A 198 18.49 -8.15 8.51
CA SER A 198 17.95 -7.00 7.82
C SER A 198 16.45 -7.21 7.60
N GLY A 199 15.66 -6.18 7.79
CA GLY A 199 14.20 -6.32 7.73
C GLY A 199 13.60 -6.94 8.99
N ASN A 200 12.38 -7.44 8.87
CA ASN A 200 11.61 -7.93 10.01
C ASN A 200 11.09 -9.36 9.78
N GLY A 201 10.57 -9.99 10.82
CA GLY A 201 9.96 -11.32 10.76
C GLY A 201 10.89 -12.49 11.06
N ILE A 202 12.21 -12.35 10.92
CA ILE A 202 13.16 -13.43 11.24
C ILE A 202 13.23 -13.66 12.76
N LYS A 203 13.20 -14.92 13.14
CA LYS A 203 13.38 -15.36 14.53
C LYS A 203 14.63 -16.22 14.67
N LYS A 204 15.24 -16.18 15.84
CA LYS A 204 16.41 -17.01 16.20
C LYS A 204 16.06 -17.94 17.34
N GLU A 205 16.28 -19.23 17.13
CA GLU A 205 16.06 -20.28 18.12
C GLU A 205 17.13 -21.36 17.98
N ASN A 206 17.66 -21.87 19.10
CA ASN A 206 18.65 -22.95 19.12
C ASN A 206 19.83 -22.73 18.14
N ASN A 207 20.34 -21.51 18.08
CA ASN A 207 21.40 -21.09 17.16
C ASN A 207 21.07 -21.24 15.67
N SER A 208 19.81 -21.28 15.32
CA SER A 208 19.34 -21.23 13.92
C SER A 208 18.38 -20.07 13.70
N PHE A 209 18.30 -19.61 12.46
CA PHE A 209 17.38 -18.58 12.00
C PHE A 209 16.26 -19.21 11.20
N TYR A 210 15.03 -18.74 11.40
CA TYR A 210 13.84 -19.18 10.65
C TYR A 210 12.92 -18.02 10.32
N ASN A 211 11.88 -18.26 9.53
CA ASN A 211 11.00 -17.24 8.98
C ASN A 211 11.69 -16.22 8.05
N ILE A 212 12.73 -16.65 7.33
CA ILE A 212 13.37 -15.83 6.30
C ILE A 212 12.34 -15.54 5.20
N GLY A 213 12.27 -14.29 4.73
CA GLY A 213 11.30 -13.84 3.72
C GLY A 213 9.90 -13.57 4.26
N THR A 214 9.67 -13.75 5.56
CA THR A 214 8.40 -13.35 6.20
C THR A 214 8.47 -11.91 6.67
N PHE A 215 7.30 -11.33 6.84
CA PHE A 215 7.12 -10.03 7.46
C PHE A 215 6.71 -10.21 8.92
N ASP A 216 6.80 -9.13 9.71
CA ASP A 216 6.43 -9.21 11.12
C ASP A 216 5.03 -9.80 11.28
N GLY A 217 5.01 -10.91 11.89
CA GLY A 217 4.09 -11.77 12.64
C GLY A 217 2.60 -11.63 12.49
N THR A 218 2.10 -10.70 11.74
CA THR A 218 0.68 -10.57 11.60
C THR A 218 0.31 -10.64 10.13
N ASN A 219 -0.27 -11.75 9.73
CA ASN A 219 -1.02 -11.88 8.48
C ASN A 219 -2.15 -10.84 8.36
N THR A 220 -2.25 -9.91 9.28
CA THR A 220 -3.30 -8.90 9.40
C THR A 220 -2.83 -7.50 9.07
N GLY A 221 -1.56 -7.28 8.74
CA GLY A 221 -1.01 -5.95 8.53
C GLY A 221 -1.07 -5.04 9.76
N THR A 222 -1.23 -5.60 10.96
CA THR A 222 -1.47 -4.83 12.19
C THR A 222 -0.23 -4.27 12.84
N SER A 223 0.96 -4.73 12.48
CA SER A 223 2.21 -4.24 13.09
C SER A 223 3.36 -4.20 12.09
N PRO A 224 3.35 -3.35 11.11
CA PRO A 224 4.47 -3.25 10.18
C PRO A 224 5.49 -2.26 10.73
N VAL A 225 6.34 -2.74 11.57
CA VAL A 225 7.42 -1.92 12.12
C VAL A 225 8.52 -1.71 11.07
N ASP A 226 8.72 -2.68 10.17
CA ASP A 226 9.63 -2.56 9.04
C ASP A 226 8.88 -2.84 7.73
N ILE A 227 9.17 -2.07 6.71
CA ILE A 227 8.60 -2.23 5.37
C ILE A 227 9.37 -3.23 4.51
N ARG A 228 10.36 -3.91 5.09
CA ARG A 228 11.22 -4.88 4.42
C ARG A 228 10.97 -6.30 4.95
N SER A 229 11.00 -7.28 4.06
CA SER A 229 11.04 -8.69 4.45
C SER A 229 12.33 -9.03 5.19
N GLY A 230 12.28 -10.09 6.00
CA GLY A 230 13.46 -10.52 6.73
C GLY A 230 14.49 -11.20 5.85
N GLU A 231 15.71 -10.71 5.86
CA GLU A 231 16.88 -11.30 5.21
C GLU A 231 18.01 -11.54 6.21
N LEU A 232 18.82 -12.56 5.96
CA LEU A 232 20.09 -12.74 6.65
C LEU A 232 21.21 -12.15 5.80
N HIS A 233 21.95 -11.22 6.38
CA HIS A 233 23.10 -10.58 5.78
C HIS A 233 24.37 -11.11 6.44
N PHE A 234 25.34 -11.47 5.61
CA PHE A 234 26.64 -11.91 6.06
C PHE A 234 27.73 -11.10 5.36
N PRO A 235 28.23 -10.01 5.99
CA PRO A 235 29.32 -9.24 5.46
C PRO A 235 30.64 -10.00 5.58
N ILE A 236 31.43 -10.01 4.52
CA ILE A 236 32.75 -10.66 4.50
C ILE A 236 33.75 -9.80 3.73
N GLU A 237 35.01 -9.85 4.13
CA GLU A 237 36.10 -9.16 3.44
C GLU A 237 37.04 -10.18 2.79
N SER A 238 37.40 -9.93 1.53
CA SER A 238 38.38 -10.74 0.79
C SER A 238 39.58 -9.89 0.40
N ASP A 239 40.77 -10.46 0.48
CA ASP A 239 42.04 -9.81 0.12
C ASP A 239 42.28 -9.78 -1.41
N LYS A 240 41.52 -10.57 -2.18
CA LYS A 240 41.64 -10.72 -3.63
C LYS A 240 40.32 -11.12 -4.29
N ASP A 241 40.26 -10.89 -5.59
CA ASP A 241 39.22 -11.47 -6.44
C ASP A 241 39.49 -12.97 -6.61
N SER A 242 38.57 -13.81 -6.16
CA SER A 242 38.74 -15.29 -6.24
C SER A 242 37.41 -16.02 -6.12
N GLU A 243 37.45 -17.29 -6.54
CA GLU A 243 36.38 -18.24 -6.24
C GLU A 243 36.60 -18.89 -4.87
N TYR A 244 35.50 -19.11 -4.17
CA TYR A 244 35.46 -19.74 -2.84
C TYR A 244 34.34 -20.77 -2.80
N GLU A 245 34.42 -21.68 -1.84
CA GLU A 245 33.33 -22.59 -1.49
C GLU A 245 32.57 -22.03 -0.28
N LEU A 246 31.29 -21.78 -0.46
CA LEU A 246 30.35 -21.43 0.58
C LEU A 246 29.60 -22.70 0.99
N ILE A 247 29.75 -23.11 2.24
CA ILE A 247 29.05 -24.25 2.82
C ILE A 247 27.97 -23.70 3.73
N LEU A 248 26.72 -23.98 3.41
CA LEU A 248 25.55 -23.58 4.17
C LEU A 248 25.03 -24.77 4.98
N GLU A 249 24.87 -24.63 6.30
CA GLU A 249 24.25 -25.61 7.18
C GLU A 249 22.79 -25.23 7.39
N TYR A 250 21.87 -26.08 6.96
CA TYR A 250 20.46 -25.81 6.92
C TYR A 250 19.61 -27.02 7.33
N SER A 251 18.37 -26.78 7.70
CA SER A 251 17.35 -27.82 7.80
C SER A 251 16.07 -27.39 7.11
N THR A 252 15.39 -28.38 6.51
CA THR A 252 14.09 -28.20 5.89
C THR A 252 13.07 -29.08 6.59
N GLY A 253 11.80 -28.67 6.59
CA GLY A 253 10.67 -29.51 6.94
C GLY A 253 9.64 -29.39 5.83
N LYS A 254 8.62 -30.23 5.86
CA LYS A 254 7.43 -29.99 5.04
C LYS A 254 6.46 -29.11 5.81
N GLU A 255 6.53 -27.83 5.58
CA GLU A 255 5.49 -26.90 6.03
C GLU A 255 4.24 -27.12 5.17
N ASN A 256 3.22 -27.73 5.76
CA ASN A 256 1.97 -28.05 5.05
C ASN A 256 2.14 -28.82 3.71
N GLY A 257 3.19 -29.62 3.59
CA GLY A 257 3.50 -30.39 2.38
C GLY A 257 4.20 -29.61 1.27
N ILE A 258 4.63 -28.37 1.54
CA ILE A 258 5.32 -27.49 0.56
C ILE A 258 6.81 -27.53 0.80
N GLY A 259 7.58 -27.64 -0.28
CA GLY A 259 9.05 -27.57 -0.24
C GLY A 259 9.53 -26.19 0.15
N GLN A 260 10.79 -26.15 0.64
CA GLN A 260 11.36 -24.90 1.14
C GLN A 260 12.37 -24.32 0.16
N TRP A 261 12.17 -23.06 -0.16
CA TRP A 261 12.89 -22.31 -1.19
C TRP A 261 13.93 -21.40 -0.57
N LEU A 262 15.11 -21.33 -1.18
CA LEU A 262 16.17 -20.43 -0.80
C LEU A 262 16.60 -19.57 -1.98
N GLU A 263 16.77 -18.30 -1.72
CA GLU A 263 17.49 -17.35 -2.57
C GLU A 263 18.81 -16.99 -1.89
N LEU A 264 19.91 -17.12 -2.61
CA LEU A 264 21.25 -16.79 -2.13
C LEU A 264 21.91 -15.83 -3.12
N ALA A 265 22.33 -14.66 -2.64
CA ALA A 265 23.01 -13.67 -3.46
C ALA A 265 24.38 -13.30 -2.87
N VAL A 266 25.31 -12.95 -3.75
CA VAL A 266 26.60 -12.35 -3.41
C VAL A 266 26.73 -11.03 -4.14
N ASN A 267 26.91 -9.95 -3.40
CA ASN A 267 27.01 -8.59 -3.96
C ASN A 267 25.85 -8.25 -4.93
N ASN A 268 24.62 -8.60 -4.54
CA ASN A 268 23.38 -8.45 -5.34
C ASN A 268 23.30 -9.32 -6.60
N GLN A 269 24.24 -10.23 -6.82
CA GLN A 269 24.11 -11.24 -7.86
C GLN A 269 23.54 -12.52 -7.27
N ILE A 270 22.36 -12.94 -7.72
CA ILE A 270 21.74 -14.21 -7.31
C ILE A 270 22.57 -15.36 -7.87
N ILE A 271 23.01 -16.25 -7.00
CA ILE A 271 23.81 -17.43 -7.31
C ILE A 271 23.03 -18.73 -7.13
N PHE A 272 21.96 -18.70 -6.35
CA PHE A 272 21.06 -19.82 -6.15
C PHE A 272 19.65 -19.31 -5.88
N ASP A 273 18.67 -19.90 -6.53
CA ASP A 273 17.25 -19.56 -6.43
C ASP A 273 16.45 -20.83 -6.77
N ASN A 274 16.30 -21.70 -5.75
CA ASN A 274 15.64 -23.00 -5.94
C ASN A 274 15.28 -23.66 -4.61
N LEU A 275 14.60 -24.81 -4.71
CA LEU A 275 14.38 -25.73 -3.60
C LEU A 275 15.71 -26.31 -3.09
N LEU A 276 15.83 -26.39 -1.77
CA LEU A 276 16.89 -27.18 -1.16
C LEU A 276 16.43 -28.64 -0.98
N PRO A 277 17.39 -29.59 -1.01
CA PRO A 277 17.11 -30.98 -0.67
C PRO A 277 16.49 -31.10 0.73
N GLU A 278 15.46 -31.95 0.84
CA GLU A 278 14.77 -32.16 2.12
C GLU A 278 15.69 -32.84 3.13
N THR A 279 15.62 -32.41 4.38
CA THR A 279 16.19 -33.11 5.52
C THR A 279 15.16 -34.09 6.10
N GLN A 280 15.60 -34.96 7.02
CA GLN A 280 14.71 -35.92 7.67
C GLN A 280 13.54 -35.23 8.37
N ASP A 281 13.83 -34.13 9.05
CA ASP A 281 12.87 -33.26 9.75
C ASP A 281 13.42 -31.85 9.89
N SER A 282 12.61 -30.94 10.43
CA SER A 282 12.97 -29.53 10.62
C SER A 282 14.03 -29.27 11.71
N ASN A 283 14.51 -30.29 12.42
CA ASN A 283 15.56 -30.21 13.44
C ASN A 283 16.84 -30.91 13.02
N THR A 284 16.80 -31.69 11.93
CA THR A 284 17.97 -32.36 11.36
C THR A 284 18.66 -31.44 10.37
N PHE A 285 19.89 -31.02 10.70
CA PHE A 285 20.68 -30.13 9.84
C PHE A 285 21.58 -30.92 8.90
N THR A 286 21.69 -30.43 7.68
CA THR A 286 22.62 -30.93 6.65
C THR A 286 23.40 -29.78 6.03
N LYS A 287 24.35 -30.09 5.16
CA LYS A 287 25.21 -29.10 4.52
C LYS A 287 25.09 -29.18 3.00
N ILE A 288 25.09 -28.00 2.37
CA ILE A 288 25.19 -27.83 0.93
C ILE A 288 26.33 -26.88 0.59
N THR A 289 27.00 -27.10 -0.53
CA THR A 289 28.13 -26.27 -0.96
C THR A 289 27.78 -25.53 -2.23
N PHE A 290 28.08 -24.24 -2.26
CA PHE A 290 27.96 -23.37 -3.43
C PHE A 290 29.33 -22.82 -3.82
N LYS A 291 29.59 -22.68 -5.11
CA LYS A 291 30.74 -21.91 -5.61
C LYS A 291 30.35 -20.45 -5.72
N ILE A 292 31.11 -19.59 -5.09
CA ILE A 292 30.86 -18.14 -5.07
C ILE A 292 32.10 -17.38 -5.56
N LYS A 293 31.88 -16.19 -6.12
CA LYS A 293 32.95 -15.25 -6.47
C LYS A 293 32.91 -14.07 -5.50
N LEU A 294 34.01 -13.84 -4.79
CA LEU A 294 34.18 -12.65 -3.98
C LEU A 294 35.14 -11.70 -4.69
N GLN A 295 34.85 -10.40 -4.59
CA GLN A 295 35.72 -9.33 -5.05
C GLN A 295 36.70 -8.95 -3.94
N LYS A 296 37.83 -8.37 -4.30
CA LYS A 296 38.74 -7.77 -3.33
C LYS A 296 38.04 -6.67 -2.54
N GLY A 297 38.18 -6.71 -1.20
CA GLY A 297 37.51 -5.80 -0.29
C GLY A 297 36.21 -6.36 0.29
N LYS A 298 35.25 -5.50 0.55
CA LYS A 298 34.00 -5.82 1.21
C LYS A 298 33.02 -6.51 0.25
N ASN A 299 32.47 -7.61 0.69
CA ASN A 299 31.40 -8.35 0.01
C ASN A 299 30.23 -8.56 0.97
N LEU A 300 29.04 -8.75 0.43
CA LEU A 300 27.84 -9.05 1.18
C LEU A 300 27.20 -10.33 0.63
N ILE A 301 26.98 -11.31 1.48
CA ILE A 301 26.19 -12.49 1.18
C ILE A 301 24.80 -12.26 1.76
N ARG A 302 23.76 -12.47 0.96
CA ARG A 302 22.36 -12.33 1.36
C ARG A 302 21.66 -13.68 1.23
N ILE A 303 20.89 -14.06 2.25
CA ILE A 303 20.01 -15.23 2.26
C ILE A 303 18.58 -14.73 2.41
N MET A 304 17.73 -15.05 1.44
CA MET A 304 16.42 -14.44 1.22
C MET A 304 15.38 -15.49 0.82
N ASN A 305 14.13 -15.09 0.84
CA ASN A 305 13.04 -15.76 0.13
C ASN A 305 11.94 -14.73 -0.16
N HIS A 306 11.73 -14.39 -1.43
CA HIS A 306 10.72 -13.42 -1.86
C HIS A 306 9.47 -14.08 -2.49
N ARG A 307 9.33 -15.40 -2.38
CA ARG A 307 8.26 -16.15 -3.05
C ARG A 307 6.85 -15.74 -2.64
N ARG A 308 6.65 -15.23 -1.42
CA ARG A 308 5.34 -14.67 -1.02
C ARG A 308 4.94 -13.49 -1.88
N GLN A 309 5.85 -12.57 -2.10
CA GLN A 309 5.62 -11.38 -2.94
C GLN A 309 5.36 -11.78 -4.38
N GLU A 310 6.20 -12.67 -4.93
CA GLU A 310 6.06 -13.15 -6.31
C GLU A 310 4.73 -13.88 -6.52
N ASN A 311 4.32 -14.76 -5.61
CA ASN A 311 3.05 -15.47 -5.70
C ASN A 311 1.87 -14.50 -5.74
N THR A 312 1.86 -13.52 -4.85
CA THR A 312 0.81 -12.52 -4.80
C THR A 312 0.80 -11.65 -6.05
N LEU A 313 1.98 -11.19 -6.48
CA LEU A 313 2.13 -10.44 -7.72
C LEU A 313 1.62 -11.24 -8.93
N CYS A 314 1.95 -12.54 -9.04
CA CYS A 314 1.48 -13.39 -10.14
C CYS A 314 -0.04 -13.52 -10.17
N SER A 315 -0.69 -13.60 -9.02
CA SER A 315 -2.16 -13.70 -8.95
C SER A 315 -2.84 -12.41 -9.44
N TYR A 316 -2.33 -11.24 -9.05
CA TYR A 316 -2.83 -9.96 -9.59
C TYR A 316 -2.48 -9.79 -11.07
N ALA A 317 -1.29 -10.23 -11.48
CA ALA A 317 -0.87 -10.18 -12.88
C ALA A 317 -1.73 -11.06 -13.79
N ALA A 318 -2.19 -12.21 -13.31
CA ALA A 318 -3.12 -13.07 -14.05
C ALA A 318 -4.46 -12.37 -14.36
N MET A 319 -4.97 -11.57 -13.41
CA MET A 319 -6.16 -10.74 -13.67
C MET A 319 -5.87 -9.64 -14.70
N LEU A 320 -4.75 -8.92 -14.56
CA LEU A 320 -4.35 -7.90 -15.53
C LEU A 320 -4.18 -8.49 -16.94
N GLU A 321 -3.56 -9.67 -17.05
CA GLU A 321 -3.46 -10.40 -18.32
C GLU A 321 -4.84 -10.74 -18.88
N GLY A 322 -5.75 -11.25 -18.04
CA GLY A 322 -7.13 -11.53 -18.42
C GLY A 322 -7.84 -10.32 -18.97
N LEU A 323 -7.74 -9.16 -18.30
CA LEU A 323 -8.30 -7.90 -18.77
C LEU A 323 -7.71 -7.45 -20.12
N ASN A 324 -6.39 -7.54 -20.27
CA ASN A 324 -5.69 -7.20 -21.51
C ASN A 324 -6.10 -8.12 -22.69
N LEU A 325 -6.34 -9.40 -22.41
CA LEU A 325 -6.83 -10.35 -23.42
C LEU A 325 -8.28 -10.09 -23.81
N ALA A 326 -9.13 -9.79 -22.84
CA ALA A 326 -10.55 -9.51 -23.08
C ALA A 326 -10.76 -8.19 -23.84
N ASN A 327 -10.05 -7.14 -23.47
CA ASN A 327 -10.04 -5.86 -24.18
C ASN A 327 -8.68 -5.17 -24.08
N PRO A 328 -7.84 -5.24 -25.13
CA PRO A 328 -6.56 -4.55 -25.15
C PRO A 328 -6.60 -3.04 -24.96
N GLN A 329 -7.75 -2.41 -25.11
CA GLN A 329 -7.94 -0.95 -24.95
C GLN A 329 -8.66 -0.56 -23.65
N HIS A 330 -8.88 -1.51 -22.72
CA HIS A 330 -9.51 -1.18 -21.44
C HIS A 330 -8.72 -0.14 -20.66
N ASP A 331 -9.43 0.61 -19.83
CA ASP A 331 -8.87 1.64 -18.94
C ASP A 331 -9.32 1.38 -17.48
N ILE A 332 -9.39 0.11 -17.11
CA ILE A 332 -9.81 -0.32 -15.77
C ILE A 332 -8.68 -0.03 -14.80
N LEU A 333 -8.96 0.76 -13.75
CA LEU A 333 -8.08 0.92 -12.60
C LEU A 333 -8.10 -0.35 -11.76
N LEU A 334 -6.92 -0.90 -11.47
CA LEU A 334 -6.76 -2.05 -10.59
C LEU A 334 -6.28 -1.61 -9.21
N SER A 335 -7.13 -1.75 -8.19
CA SER A 335 -6.83 -1.47 -6.79
C SER A 335 -6.50 -2.77 -6.06
N ILE A 336 -5.25 -2.88 -5.62
CA ILE A 336 -4.73 -4.03 -4.88
C ILE A 336 -5.10 -3.90 -3.42
N CYS A 337 -5.86 -4.86 -2.87
CA CYS A 337 -6.31 -4.86 -1.49
C CYS A 337 -5.78 -6.09 -0.73
N GLU A 338 -4.45 -6.19 -0.58
CA GLU A 338 -3.82 -7.30 0.15
C GLU A 338 -3.34 -6.91 1.56
N TRP A 339 -3.78 -5.74 2.04
CA TRP A 339 -3.60 -5.22 3.41
C TRP A 339 -2.14 -5.07 3.86
N GLY A 340 -1.21 -4.91 2.95
CA GLY A 340 0.21 -4.83 3.25
C GLY A 340 0.87 -6.15 3.62
N LYS A 341 0.20 -7.28 3.47
CA LYS A 341 0.66 -8.61 3.89
C LYS A 341 1.96 -9.05 3.22
N THR A 342 2.12 -8.73 1.93
CA THR A 342 3.33 -9.04 1.17
C THR A 342 4.06 -7.79 0.70
N GLN A 343 3.82 -6.67 1.36
CA GLN A 343 4.40 -5.36 1.06
C GLN A 343 4.19 -4.93 -0.40
N PRO A 344 2.94 -4.69 -0.80
CA PRO A 344 2.58 -4.43 -2.18
C PRO A 344 3.22 -3.17 -2.77
N GLN A 345 3.70 -2.24 -1.94
CA GLN A 345 4.47 -1.09 -2.40
C GLN A 345 5.74 -1.50 -3.16
N ASN A 346 6.27 -2.71 -2.92
CA ASN A 346 7.49 -3.19 -3.56
C ASN A 346 7.25 -3.72 -4.99
N TRP A 347 6.04 -4.17 -5.29
CA TRP A 347 5.72 -4.84 -6.56
C TRP A 347 4.41 -4.36 -7.21
N GLY A 348 3.50 -3.74 -6.46
CA GLY A 348 2.15 -3.37 -6.91
C GLY A 348 2.15 -2.46 -8.14
N TYR A 349 3.15 -1.59 -8.26
CA TYR A 349 3.34 -0.71 -9.42
C TYR A 349 3.44 -1.45 -10.77
N LYS A 350 3.76 -2.76 -10.75
CA LYS A 350 3.83 -3.59 -11.97
C LYS A 350 2.45 -4.00 -12.49
N VAL A 351 1.47 -4.10 -11.61
CA VAL A 351 0.17 -4.73 -11.94
C VAL A 351 -1.04 -3.88 -11.57
N GLY A 352 -0.92 -2.92 -10.65
CA GLY A 352 -2.02 -2.12 -10.15
C GLY A 352 -1.75 -0.61 -10.15
N ASP A 353 -2.79 0.16 -9.86
CA ASP A 353 -2.77 1.62 -9.81
C ASP A 353 -2.67 2.15 -8.38
N SER A 354 -3.14 1.35 -7.41
CA SER A 354 -3.00 1.63 -5.98
C SER A 354 -2.93 0.32 -5.19
N TRP A 355 -2.42 0.40 -3.96
CA TRP A 355 -2.29 -0.77 -3.07
C TRP A 355 -2.52 -0.40 -1.62
N ARG A 356 -3.38 -1.18 -0.95
CA ARG A 356 -3.61 -1.10 0.48
C ARG A 356 -2.32 -1.44 1.24
N ILE A 357 -1.96 -0.59 2.19
CA ILE A 357 -0.69 -0.70 2.93
C ILE A 357 -0.84 -1.35 4.30
N LEU A 358 -2.06 -1.39 4.85
CA LEU A 358 -2.42 -2.02 6.13
C LEU A 358 -3.83 -2.63 6.06
N SER A 359 -4.23 -3.34 7.11
CA SER A 359 -5.60 -3.84 7.31
C SER A 359 -6.61 -2.71 7.37
N ASP A 360 -7.88 -3.10 7.31
CA ASP A 360 -9.01 -2.18 7.32
C ASP A 360 -9.06 -1.33 8.57
N MET A 361 -9.37 -0.07 8.35
CA MET A 361 -9.44 0.98 9.36
C MET A 361 -10.84 1.06 10.00
N THR A 362 -11.86 0.52 9.33
CA THR A 362 -13.23 0.56 9.82
C THR A 362 -13.40 -0.40 10.98
N PHE A 363 -13.66 0.13 12.17
CA PHE A 363 -13.95 -0.67 13.35
C PHE A 363 -15.32 -1.35 13.26
N ARG A 364 -16.34 -0.65 12.71
CA ARG A 364 -17.67 -1.20 12.45
C ARG A 364 -18.29 -0.58 11.19
N VAL A 365 -18.65 -1.41 10.25
CA VAL A 365 -19.37 -0.98 9.04
C VAL A 365 -20.75 -0.45 9.38
N GLY A 366 -21.27 0.43 8.53
CA GLY A 366 -22.60 0.97 8.64
C GLY A 366 -23.68 -0.02 8.19
N SER A 367 -24.90 0.48 8.20
CA SER A 367 -26.07 -0.16 7.63
C SER A 367 -27.05 0.92 7.19
N ASP A 368 -28.18 0.53 6.58
CA ASP A 368 -29.23 1.49 6.29
C ASP A 368 -29.75 2.12 7.60
N GLY A 369 -29.48 3.42 7.77
CA GLY A 369 -29.80 4.16 8.98
C GLY A 369 -28.67 4.35 10.02
N ASP A 370 -27.57 3.58 9.95
CA ASP A 370 -26.40 3.70 10.83
C ASP A 370 -25.13 4.08 10.01
N PRO A 371 -24.42 5.20 10.31
CA PRO A 371 -23.25 5.59 9.55
C PRO A 371 -22.02 4.69 9.73
N GLY A 372 -22.05 3.74 10.66
CA GLY A 372 -20.87 3.00 11.06
C GLY A 372 -20.03 3.76 12.09
N PHE A 373 -18.86 3.22 12.40
CA PHE A 373 -17.97 3.75 13.43
C PHE A 373 -16.51 3.61 13.01
N GLY A 374 -15.75 4.68 13.19
CA GLY A 374 -14.32 4.71 12.95
C GLY A 374 -13.57 5.33 14.12
N GLU A 375 -12.25 5.13 14.16
CA GLU A 375 -11.41 5.58 15.25
C GLU A 375 -10.20 6.38 14.77
N TRP A 376 -9.92 7.45 15.51
CA TRP A 376 -8.73 8.25 15.29
C TRP A 376 -7.45 7.49 15.67
N ASN A 377 -7.46 6.90 16.86
CA ASN A 377 -6.33 6.17 17.41
C ASN A 377 -6.83 4.99 18.24
N ASN A 378 -6.38 3.79 17.91
CA ASN A 378 -6.71 2.57 18.63
C ASN A 378 -5.48 1.65 18.69
N PRO A 379 -5.04 1.25 19.89
CA PRO A 379 -3.88 0.35 20.03
C PRO A 379 -4.17 -1.10 19.63
N GLY A 380 -5.45 -1.50 19.50
CA GLY A 380 -5.88 -2.88 19.23
C GLY A 380 -6.26 -3.15 17.78
N THR A 381 -6.44 -2.12 16.94
CA THR A 381 -6.84 -2.25 15.54
C THR A 381 -6.32 -1.08 14.71
N GLN A 382 -6.47 -1.15 13.39
CA GLN A 382 -6.06 -0.05 12.53
C GLN A 382 -7.00 1.15 12.68
N SER A 383 -6.42 2.33 12.69
CA SER A 383 -7.07 3.61 12.88
C SER A 383 -6.56 4.63 11.88
N VAL A 384 -7.16 5.80 11.82
CA VAL A 384 -6.68 6.92 10.97
C VAL A 384 -5.20 7.22 11.25
N ALA A 385 -4.81 7.30 12.51
CA ALA A 385 -3.43 7.58 12.90
C ALA A 385 -2.46 6.46 12.54
N SER A 386 -2.83 5.19 12.69
CA SER A 386 -1.94 4.07 12.33
C SER A 386 -1.72 3.97 10.82
N GLN A 387 -2.74 4.20 10.01
CA GLN A 387 -2.63 4.29 8.55
C GLN A 387 -1.69 5.43 8.13
N TYR A 388 -1.90 6.61 8.72
CA TYR A 388 -1.02 7.75 8.49
C TYR A 388 0.43 7.44 8.88
N ASN A 389 0.66 6.82 10.03
CA ASN A 389 2.01 6.51 10.53
C ASN A 389 2.82 5.68 9.54
N LYS A 390 2.16 4.75 8.84
CA LYS A 390 2.81 3.97 7.78
C LYS A 390 2.91 4.75 6.48
N ALA A 391 1.82 5.32 6.00
CA ALA A 391 1.78 5.99 4.70
C ALA A 391 2.79 7.14 4.59
N VAL A 392 2.99 7.91 5.68
CA VAL A 392 3.82 9.12 5.68
C VAL A 392 5.31 8.85 5.43
N ILE A 393 5.79 7.62 5.69
CA ILE A 393 7.18 7.22 5.45
C ILE A 393 7.36 6.49 4.11
N MET A 394 6.31 6.40 3.30
CA MET A 394 6.29 5.63 2.06
C MET A 394 6.29 6.52 0.81
N ASP A 395 6.76 7.76 0.91
CA ASP A 395 6.78 8.74 -0.18
C ASP A 395 7.58 8.29 -1.41
N GLU A 396 8.56 7.41 -1.24
CA GLU A 396 9.39 6.87 -2.33
C GLU A 396 8.70 5.77 -3.15
N PHE A 397 7.64 5.16 -2.62
CA PHE A 397 6.95 4.05 -3.27
C PHE A 397 5.81 4.49 -4.17
N SER A 398 5.35 5.73 -4.06
CA SER A 398 4.24 6.25 -4.86
C SER A 398 4.68 7.33 -5.85
N GLY A 399 3.90 7.52 -6.89
CA GLY A 399 4.13 8.51 -7.92
C GLY A 399 3.41 8.19 -9.23
N LEU A 400 3.43 9.13 -10.18
CA LEU A 400 2.82 8.95 -11.49
C LEU A 400 3.41 7.80 -12.30
N ASP A 401 4.68 7.46 -12.05
CA ASP A 401 5.39 6.37 -12.69
C ASP A 401 5.11 5.00 -12.05
N LYS A 402 4.47 4.99 -10.88
CA LYS A 402 4.26 3.80 -10.07
C LYS A 402 2.77 3.52 -9.81
N GLY A 403 2.11 4.41 -9.13
CA GLY A 403 0.78 4.29 -8.55
C GLY A 403 0.78 4.82 -7.12
N TRP A 404 -0.20 4.45 -6.30
CA TRP A 404 -0.50 5.15 -5.06
C TRP A 404 -0.57 4.23 -3.85
N ASN A 405 0.08 4.64 -2.77
CA ASN A 405 -0.15 4.06 -1.46
C ASN A 405 -1.60 4.34 -1.04
N ASP A 406 -2.32 3.29 -0.65
CA ASP A 406 -3.71 3.37 -0.23
C ASP A 406 -3.81 3.09 1.29
N PRO A 407 -3.95 4.12 2.12
CA PRO A 407 -4.14 3.98 3.56
C PRO A 407 -5.61 3.75 3.94
N ASP A 408 -6.40 3.15 3.07
CA ASP A 408 -7.83 2.90 3.20
C ASP A 408 -8.74 4.10 2.87
N MET A 409 -10.03 3.84 2.82
CA MET A 409 -11.08 4.79 2.48
C MET A 409 -11.15 5.96 3.47
N LEU A 410 -11.75 7.04 3.03
CA LEU A 410 -12.08 8.18 3.88
C LEU A 410 -13.22 7.82 4.85
N MET A 411 -12.93 7.95 6.16
CA MET A 411 -13.90 7.71 7.24
C MET A 411 -14.71 8.96 7.62
N ILE A 412 -14.78 9.94 6.72
CA ILE A 412 -15.45 11.21 6.97
C ILE A 412 -16.95 10.98 7.17
N GLY A 413 -17.51 11.57 8.23
CA GLY A 413 -18.92 11.45 8.57
C GLY A 413 -19.32 10.17 9.31
N LEU A 414 -18.37 9.27 9.62
CA LEU A 414 -18.63 8.13 10.50
C LEU A 414 -18.66 8.56 11.97
N ASN A 415 -19.39 7.80 12.81
CA ASN A 415 -19.36 7.99 14.26
C ASN A 415 -17.94 7.77 14.80
N GLY A 416 -17.62 8.37 15.94
CA GLY A 416 -16.33 8.21 16.63
C GLY A 416 -15.27 9.24 16.23
N LEU A 417 -15.45 9.97 15.12
CA LEU A 417 -14.52 11.00 14.67
C LEU A 417 -15.12 12.40 14.85
N THR A 418 -14.42 13.29 15.56
CA THR A 418 -14.78 14.70 15.69
C THR A 418 -14.61 15.44 14.37
N LEU A 419 -15.12 16.66 14.28
CA LEU A 419 -14.97 17.50 13.09
C LEU A 419 -13.49 17.80 12.80
N SER A 420 -12.69 18.08 13.82
CA SER A 420 -11.24 18.30 13.71
C SER A 420 -10.52 17.06 13.18
N MET A 421 -10.86 15.87 13.69
CA MET A 421 -10.32 14.60 13.20
C MET A 421 -10.65 14.39 11.72
N ASN A 422 -11.89 14.66 11.31
CA ASN A 422 -12.31 14.55 9.90
C ASN A 422 -11.52 15.52 8.99
N LYS A 423 -11.34 16.77 9.40
CA LYS A 423 -10.55 17.77 8.66
C LYS A 423 -9.09 17.32 8.51
N THR A 424 -8.50 16.85 9.59
CA THR A 424 -7.10 16.42 9.59
C THR A 424 -6.90 15.12 8.82
N HIS A 425 -7.83 14.17 8.93
CA HIS A 425 -7.86 12.96 8.12
C HIS A 425 -7.86 13.27 6.62
N PHE A 426 -8.77 14.14 6.17
CA PHE A 426 -8.84 14.54 4.76
C PHE A 426 -7.56 15.23 4.29
N THR A 427 -7.00 16.12 5.12
CA THR A 427 -5.72 16.79 4.83
C THR A 427 -4.59 15.79 4.63
N MET A 428 -4.44 14.83 5.54
CA MET A 428 -3.38 13.80 5.46
C MET A 428 -3.50 12.99 4.17
N TRP A 429 -4.69 12.53 3.81
CA TRP A 429 -4.92 11.78 2.56
C TRP A 429 -4.60 12.63 1.32
N CYS A 430 -4.98 13.91 1.33
CA CYS A 430 -4.65 14.82 0.23
C CYS A 430 -3.14 15.07 0.11
N MET A 431 -2.44 15.28 1.21
CA MET A 431 -0.99 15.48 1.20
C MET A 431 -0.24 14.23 0.71
N MET A 432 -0.74 13.03 1.02
CA MET A 432 -0.09 11.76 0.69
C MET A 432 -0.48 11.20 -0.69
N ASN A 433 -1.24 11.92 -1.52
CA ASN A 433 -1.77 11.40 -2.81
C ASN A 433 -2.52 10.07 -2.68
N SER A 434 -3.21 9.86 -1.56
CA SER A 434 -3.99 8.66 -1.33
C SER A 434 -5.26 8.67 -2.20
N PRO A 435 -5.79 7.52 -2.62
CA PRO A 435 -7.12 7.47 -3.21
C PRO A 435 -8.15 8.14 -2.28
N LEU A 436 -9.00 9.00 -2.83
CA LEU A 436 -10.04 9.70 -2.07
C LEU A 436 -11.39 8.98 -2.27
N MET A 437 -11.52 7.81 -1.65
CA MET A 437 -12.71 6.99 -1.70
C MET A 437 -13.59 7.25 -0.49
N LEU A 438 -14.76 7.87 -0.71
CA LEU A 438 -15.75 8.12 0.33
C LEU A 438 -16.39 6.81 0.81
N GLY A 439 -16.46 6.62 2.13
CA GLY A 439 -17.12 5.46 2.73
C GLY A 439 -18.46 5.80 3.40
N MET A 440 -18.90 7.05 3.37
CA MET A 440 -20.12 7.49 4.04
C MET A 440 -21.39 7.22 3.23
N ASP A 441 -22.52 7.12 3.91
CA ASP A 441 -23.84 7.21 3.30
C ASP A 441 -24.14 8.68 2.90
N LEU A 442 -24.07 8.98 1.61
CA LEU A 442 -24.23 10.33 1.07
C LEU A 442 -25.64 10.92 1.26
N ARG A 443 -26.65 10.13 1.65
CA ARG A 443 -27.99 10.64 2.00
C ARG A 443 -27.98 11.46 3.29
N ARG A 444 -26.92 11.32 4.10
CA ARG A 444 -26.79 11.96 5.40
C ARG A 444 -26.21 13.36 5.37
N ILE A 445 -25.73 13.82 4.22
CA ILE A 445 -25.12 15.13 4.09
C ILE A 445 -25.89 16.02 3.10
N THR A 446 -25.80 17.31 3.34
CA THR A 446 -26.27 18.39 2.48
C THR A 446 -25.10 19.33 2.15
N LYS A 447 -25.29 20.26 1.22
CA LYS A 447 -24.26 21.24 0.83
C LYS A 447 -23.88 22.21 1.97
N ASP A 448 -24.71 22.33 2.98
CA ASP A 448 -24.45 23.21 4.12
C ASP A 448 -23.66 22.54 5.24
N ASP A 449 -23.56 21.20 5.20
CA ASP A 449 -22.86 20.43 6.22
C ASP A 449 -21.34 20.65 6.23
N GLU A 450 -20.73 20.58 7.39
CA GLU A 450 -19.29 20.68 7.55
C GLU A 450 -18.55 19.49 6.86
N TYR A 451 -19.13 18.30 6.86
CA TYR A 451 -18.56 17.16 6.13
C TYR A 451 -18.52 17.39 4.62
N TYR A 452 -19.56 17.99 4.06
CA TYR A 452 -19.56 18.39 2.65
C TYR A 452 -18.44 19.39 2.35
N LYS A 453 -18.27 20.42 3.21
CA LYS A 453 -17.21 21.43 3.05
C LYS A 453 -15.80 20.80 3.15
N ILE A 454 -15.63 19.73 3.94
CA ILE A 454 -14.37 18.99 4.03
C ILE A 454 -14.08 18.30 2.69
N ILE A 455 -14.98 17.44 2.23
CA ILE A 455 -14.75 16.62 1.03
C ILE A 455 -14.76 17.41 -0.27
N THR A 456 -15.19 18.65 -0.25
CA THR A 456 -15.20 19.58 -1.40
C THR A 456 -14.19 20.73 -1.26
N ASN A 457 -13.23 20.64 -0.32
CA ASN A 457 -12.18 21.63 -0.23
C ASN A 457 -11.25 21.52 -1.46
N GLN A 458 -11.52 22.35 -2.45
CA GLN A 458 -10.85 22.35 -3.75
C GLN A 458 -9.33 22.49 -3.62
N ASP A 459 -8.86 23.37 -2.72
CA ASP A 459 -7.42 23.59 -2.52
C ASP A 459 -6.69 22.32 -2.03
N LEU A 460 -7.34 21.52 -1.18
CA LEU A 460 -6.77 20.25 -0.71
C LEU A 460 -6.86 19.16 -1.79
N ILE A 461 -7.97 19.11 -2.52
CA ILE A 461 -8.12 18.18 -3.66
C ILE A 461 -7.04 18.45 -4.71
N GLU A 462 -6.73 19.72 -4.99
CA GLU A 462 -5.65 20.11 -5.91
C GLU A 462 -4.28 19.62 -5.45
N LEU A 463 -4.01 19.51 -4.14
CA LEU A 463 -2.78 18.89 -3.63
C LEU A 463 -2.73 17.39 -3.95
N ASN A 464 -3.86 16.70 -3.78
CA ASN A 464 -3.98 15.26 -4.05
C ASN A 464 -3.84 14.97 -5.55
N GLN A 465 -4.43 15.82 -6.38
CA GLN A 465 -4.50 15.67 -7.84
C GLN A 465 -3.39 16.46 -8.58
N ASP A 466 -2.35 16.90 -7.87
CA ASP A 466 -1.25 17.65 -8.49
C ASP A 466 -0.49 16.78 -9.49
N LYS A 467 -0.25 17.34 -10.68
CA LYS A 467 0.35 16.63 -11.83
C LYS A 467 1.81 16.23 -11.63
N LEU A 468 2.51 16.79 -10.64
CA LEU A 468 3.85 16.35 -10.28
C LEU A 468 3.82 14.95 -9.65
N GLY A 469 2.70 14.58 -9.02
CA GLY A 469 2.47 13.26 -8.45
C GLY A 469 3.42 12.88 -7.32
N ILE A 470 3.94 13.85 -6.58
CA ILE A 470 4.88 13.61 -5.47
C ILE A 470 4.09 13.58 -4.15
N GLN A 471 4.16 12.47 -3.43
CA GLN A 471 3.64 12.36 -2.07
C GLN A 471 4.40 13.31 -1.13
N ALA A 472 3.69 13.93 -0.18
CA ALA A 472 4.33 14.75 0.84
C ALA A 472 5.30 13.93 1.70
N LYS A 473 6.42 14.55 2.06
CA LYS A 473 7.44 13.99 2.93
C LYS A 473 7.29 14.58 4.33
N ARG A 474 7.39 13.77 5.37
CA ARG A 474 7.52 14.25 6.74
C ARG A 474 8.92 14.83 6.94
N ILE A 475 9.02 16.14 7.05
CA ILE A 475 10.30 16.85 7.18
C ILE A 475 10.70 17.10 8.64
N TRP A 476 9.74 17.03 9.56
CA TRP A 476 9.96 17.20 10.99
C TRP A 476 8.89 16.45 11.80
N THR A 477 9.27 16.06 13.02
CA THR A 477 8.38 15.47 14.02
C THR A 477 8.81 15.95 15.42
N SER A 478 7.85 16.06 16.35
CA SER A 478 8.15 16.43 17.75
C SER A 478 8.82 15.30 18.55
N ILE A 479 8.80 14.06 18.05
CA ILE A 479 9.51 12.94 18.63
C ILE A 479 10.98 12.99 18.22
N THR A 480 11.88 12.82 19.19
CA THR A 480 13.31 12.76 18.89
C THR A 480 13.65 11.49 18.09
N THR A 481 14.13 11.67 16.89
CA THR A 481 14.52 10.60 15.99
C THR A 481 15.66 11.03 15.08
N GLN A 482 16.45 10.07 14.58
CA GLN A 482 17.57 10.34 13.68
C GLN A 482 17.09 10.59 12.23
N ASN A 483 16.03 9.89 11.81
CA ASN A 483 15.49 9.95 10.45
C ASN A 483 13.99 10.30 10.48
N PRO A 484 13.63 11.57 10.71
CA PRO A 484 12.23 11.96 10.86
C PRO A 484 11.37 11.65 9.62
N ASP A 485 11.98 11.51 8.45
CA ASP A 485 11.30 11.19 7.18
C ASP A 485 11.12 9.68 6.94
N LYS A 486 11.80 8.82 7.70
CA LYS A 486 11.83 7.38 7.44
C LYS A 486 11.46 6.52 8.66
N ASP A 487 11.63 7.04 9.87
CA ASP A 487 11.37 6.27 11.06
C ASP A 487 9.86 6.07 11.26
N TYR A 488 9.46 4.81 11.48
CA TYR A 488 8.10 4.47 11.82
C TYR A 488 7.81 4.80 13.29
N ILE A 489 6.91 5.75 13.51
CA ILE A 489 6.58 6.26 14.84
C ILE A 489 5.14 5.88 15.17
N THR A 490 4.95 5.11 16.23
CA THR A 490 3.64 4.67 16.71
C THR A 490 3.07 5.54 17.82
N ASP A 491 3.92 6.33 18.50
CA ASP A 491 3.45 7.28 19.51
C ASP A 491 2.71 8.44 18.80
N ASN A 492 1.39 8.48 18.98
CA ASN A 492 0.52 9.50 18.40
C ASN A 492 0.40 10.75 19.28
N ASN A 493 1.04 10.80 20.46
CA ASN A 493 1.15 12.04 21.23
C ASN A 493 2.27 12.93 20.65
N ARG A 494 2.10 13.31 19.39
CA ARG A 494 3.11 14.08 18.65
C ARG A 494 2.50 15.03 17.63
N SER A 495 3.35 15.92 17.13
CA SER A 495 3.08 16.72 15.93
C SER A 495 4.11 16.47 14.84
N ASP A 496 3.67 16.50 13.60
CA ASP A 496 4.48 16.30 12.40
C ASP A 496 4.35 17.51 11.45
N VAL A 497 5.40 17.75 10.65
CA VAL A 497 5.36 18.71 9.55
C VAL A 497 5.62 17.96 8.25
N LEU A 498 4.68 18.09 7.33
CA LEU A 498 4.77 17.55 5.97
C LEU A 498 5.09 18.65 4.96
N ALA A 499 5.92 18.33 3.98
CA ALA A 499 6.20 19.21 2.84
C ALA A 499 5.95 18.48 1.52
N LYS A 500 5.26 19.15 0.60
CA LYS A 500 4.87 18.63 -0.71
C LYS A 500 5.20 19.64 -1.80
N PRO A 501 6.18 19.36 -2.69
CA PRO A 501 6.40 20.17 -3.88
C PRO A 501 5.24 20.01 -4.86
N LEU A 502 4.89 21.09 -5.56
CA LEU A 502 3.76 21.15 -6.49
C LEU A 502 4.23 21.54 -7.89
N SER A 503 3.44 21.14 -8.88
CA SER A 503 3.72 21.34 -10.30
C SER A 503 3.77 22.81 -10.75
N ASP A 504 3.14 23.70 -9.99
CA ASP A 504 3.15 25.15 -10.24
C ASP A 504 4.36 25.89 -9.64
N GLY A 505 5.31 25.17 -9.08
CA GLY A 505 6.50 25.73 -8.46
C GLY A 505 6.33 26.14 -6.98
N SER A 506 5.17 25.97 -6.41
CA SER A 506 4.91 26.19 -4.99
C SER A 506 5.19 24.94 -4.13
N VAL A 507 5.13 25.09 -2.81
CA VAL A 507 5.26 24.02 -1.84
C VAL A 507 4.08 24.07 -0.87
N ALA A 508 3.39 22.96 -0.68
CA ALA A 508 2.41 22.82 0.38
C ALA A 508 3.08 22.32 1.66
N ILE A 509 2.72 22.92 2.79
CA ILE A 509 3.18 22.53 4.13
C ILE A 509 1.95 22.23 4.98
N SER A 510 1.96 21.10 5.68
CA SER A 510 0.95 20.76 6.66
C SER A 510 1.58 20.56 8.02
N PHE A 511 1.14 21.32 9.01
CA PHE A 511 1.44 21.15 10.42
C PHE A 511 0.31 20.36 11.07
N ILE A 512 0.60 19.16 11.52
CA ILE A 512 -0.41 18.21 11.99
C ILE A 512 -0.19 17.93 13.47
N ASN A 513 -1.21 18.11 14.29
CA ASN A 513 -1.23 17.62 15.65
C ASN A 513 -1.98 16.28 15.70
N LEU A 514 -1.24 15.18 15.84
CA LEU A 514 -1.81 13.84 15.94
C LEU A 514 -2.35 13.51 17.34
N SER A 515 -1.88 14.25 18.39
CA SER A 515 -2.35 14.05 19.75
C SER A 515 -3.85 14.35 19.85
N ASP A 516 -4.59 13.46 20.49
CA ASP A 516 -6.00 13.64 20.84
C ASP A 516 -6.19 14.30 22.23
N LYS A 517 -5.08 14.69 22.91
CA LYS A 517 -5.06 15.19 24.28
C LYS A 517 -4.41 16.55 24.43
N GLU A 518 -3.32 16.79 23.74
CA GLU A 518 -2.46 17.94 23.97
C GLU A 518 -2.41 18.87 22.77
N SER A 519 -2.45 20.19 23.02
CA SER A 519 -2.15 21.20 22.01
C SER A 519 -0.64 21.28 21.78
N THR A 520 -0.24 21.65 20.56
CA THR A 520 1.18 21.93 20.27
C THR A 520 1.65 23.22 20.96
N LYS A 521 2.96 23.43 21.01
CA LYS A 521 3.55 24.74 21.34
C LYS A 521 3.63 25.61 20.09
N ASP A 522 3.91 26.91 20.28
CA ASP A 522 4.29 27.79 19.17
C ASP A 522 5.46 27.18 18.38
N PHE A 523 5.35 27.23 17.07
CA PHE A 523 6.36 26.65 16.18
C PHE A 523 6.73 27.65 15.08
N SER A 524 8.02 27.73 14.75
CA SER A 524 8.54 28.50 13.61
C SER A 524 9.25 27.58 12.65
N LEU A 525 8.89 27.65 11.38
CA LEU A 525 9.51 26.87 10.31
C LEU A 525 10.25 27.81 9.33
N GLU A 526 11.54 27.65 9.27
CA GLU A 526 12.40 28.44 8.38
C GLU A 526 12.30 27.97 6.93
N MET A 527 12.25 28.91 5.98
CA MET A 527 12.20 28.57 4.54
C MET A 527 13.45 27.79 4.10
N ASN A 528 14.60 28.10 4.67
CA ASN A 528 15.83 27.35 4.36
C ASN A 528 15.78 25.90 4.85
N PHE A 529 15.12 25.64 5.97
CA PHE A 529 14.91 24.26 6.43
C PHE A 529 14.04 23.46 5.45
N ILE A 530 12.96 24.05 4.93
CA ILE A 530 12.12 23.41 3.90
C ILE A 530 12.97 23.09 2.66
N LYS A 531 13.77 24.06 2.20
CA LYS A 531 14.66 23.91 1.04
C LYS A 531 15.65 22.76 1.24
N GLU A 532 16.28 22.69 2.41
CA GLU A 532 17.22 21.62 2.77
C GLU A 532 16.53 20.24 2.77
N LYS A 533 15.36 20.13 3.42
CA LYS A 533 14.66 18.83 3.59
C LYS A 533 14.07 18.29 2.29
N LEU A 534 13.63 19.13 1.38
CA LEU A 534 13.15 18.73 0.06
C LEU A 534 14.30 18.40 -0.90
N GLY A 535 15.49 18.98 -0.71
CA GLY A 535 16.68 18.70 -1.51
C GLY A 535 16.44 18.87 -3.01
N ASN A 536 16.72 17.84 -3.79
CA ASN A 536 16.54 17.84 -5.25
C ASN A 536 15.06 17.82 -5.71
N LYS A 537 14.10 17.56 -4.82
CA LYS A 537 12.67 17.61 -5.12
C LYS A 537 12.09 19.04 -5.03
N ILE A 538 12.89 20.03 -4.59
CA ILE A 538 12.40 21.41 -4.46
C ILE A 538 12.21 22.05 -5.83
N PRO A 539 11.07 22.74 -6.10
CA PRO A 539 10.91 23.52 -7.32
C PRO A 539 11.95 24.63 -7.42
N GLN A 540 12.54 24.82 -8.61
CA GLN A 540 13.61 25.81 -8.82
C GLN A 540 13.15 27.23 -8.42
N ALA A 541 11.95 27.63 -8.84
CA ALA A 541 11.39 28.94 -8.49
C ALA A 541 11.30 29.14 -6.97
N PHE A 542 10.95 28.11 -6.21
CA PHE A 542 10.89 28.16 -4.75
C PHE A 542 12.30 28.23 -4.15
N ALA A 543 13.25 27.49 -4.70
CA ALA A 543 14.64 27.49 -4.22
C ALA A 543 15.30 28.88 -4.31
N GLU A 544 15.03 29.61 -5.39
CA GLU A 544 15.62 30.92 -5.69
C GLU A 544 14.88 32.09 -5.02
N ALA A 545 13.63 31.90 -4.63
CA ALA A 545 12.79 32.96 -4.08
C ALA A 545 13.26 33.46 -2.71
N LYS A 546 13.09 34.78 -2.49
CA LYS A 546 13.34 35.47 -1.22
C LYS A 546 12.07 35.94 -0.53
N LYS A 547 10.95 35.96 -1.25
CA LYS A 547 9.63 36.35 -0.74
C LYS A 547 8.60 35.34 -1.17
N PHE A 548 7.62 35.12 -0.32
CA PHE A 548 6.59 34.12 -0.55
C PHE A 548 5.22 34.64 -0.16
N THR A 549 4.20 34.24 -0.91
CA THR A 549 2.81 34.34 -0.52
C THR A 549 2.39 33.03 0.13
N VAL A 550 1.77 33.10 1.29
CA VAL A 550 1.26 31.95 2.04
C VAL A 550 -0.26 32.02 2.06
N LYS A 551 -0.89 31.00 1.53
CA LYS A 551 -2.36 30.83 1.58
C LYS A 551 -2.69 29.68 2.53
N ASP A 552 -3.46 29.94 3.57
CA ASP A 552 -4.07 28.89 4.39
C ASP A 552 -5.18 28.20 3.61
N LEU A 553 -5.13 26.87 3.50
CA LEU A 553 -6.05 26.10 2.65
C LEU A 553 -7.40 25.80 3.32
N TRP A 554 -7.51 26.04 4.64
CA TRP A 554 -8.77 25.96 5.37
C TRP A 554 -9.44 27.32 5.53
N THR A 555 -8.74 28.31 6.07
CA THR A 555 -9.30 29.65 6.36
C THR A 555 -9.34 30.54 5.11
N LYS A 556 -8.54 30.24 4.09
CA LYS A 556 -8.32 31.00 2.85
C LYS A 556 -7.60 32.34 3.07
N GLU A 557 -7.08 32.58 4.26
CA GLU A 557 -6.27 33.75 4.56
C GLU A 557 -4.96 33.73 3.75
N ILE A 558 -4.54 34.93 3.31
CA ILE A 558 -3.32 35.12 2.53
C ILE A 558 -2.43 36.09 3.27
N THR A 559 -1.17 35.70 3.46
CA THR A 559 -0.11 36.52 4.05
C THR A 559 1.16 36.50 3.21
N GLN A 560 2.09 37.42 3.51
CA GLN A 560 3.41 37.42 2.87
C GLN A 560 4.50 37.20 3.92
N ILE A 561 5.51 36.41 3.54
CA ILE A 561 6.67 36.12 4.38
C ILE A 561 7.95 36.16 3.56
N SER A 562 9.09 36.29 4.24
CA SER A 562 10.42 36.15 3.63
C SER A 562 11.18 34.93 4.18
N ASP A 563 11.32 34.83 5.49
CA ASP A 563 12.28 33.93 6.11
C ASP A 563 11.66 32.73 6.82
N SER A 564 10.53 32.94 7.48
CA SER A 564 9.88 31.89 8.28
C SER A 564 8.36 32.02 8.31
N ILE A 565 7.69 30.91 8.58
CA ILE A 565 6.28 30.84 8.92
C ILE A 565 6.12 30.50 10.39
N ARG A 566 5.29 31.29 11.10
CA ARG A 566 4.96 31.07 12.52
C ARG A 566 3.59 30.44 12.63
N ILE A 567 3.52 29.35 13.38
CA ILE A 567 2.30 28.60 13.64
C ILE A 567 1.98 28.73 15.13
N LYS A 568 0.78 29.23 15.43
CA LYS A 568 0.22 29.25 16.79
C LYS A 568 -0.04 27.82 17.26
N PRO A 569 -0.24 27.59 18.58
CA PRO A 569 -0.59 26.28 19.09
C PRO A 569 -1.78 25.69 18.36
N ILE A 570 -1.63 24.45 17.91
CA ILE A 570 -2.65 23.68 17.20
C ILE A 570 -3.35 22.80 18.23
N LEU A 571 -4.67 22.83 18.26
CA LEU A 571 -5.49 22.02 19.16
C LEU A 571 -5.38 20.53 18.85
N PRO A 572 -5.80 19.64 19.77
CA PRO A 572 -5.78 18.20 19.53
C PRO A 572 -6.50 17.80 18.24
N CYS A 573 -5.87 16.88 17.48
CA CYS A 573 -6.35 16.37 16.20
C CYS A 573 -6.60 17.43 15.12
N GLU A 574 -6.03 18.61 15.24
CA GLU A 574 -6.14 19.68 14.24
C GLU A 574 -4.90 19.81 13.37
N ASN A 575 -5.03 20.55 12.30
CA ASN A 575 -3.95 20.88 11.39
C ASN A 575 -4.02 22.33 10.91
N VAL A 576 -2.86 22.85 10.52
CA VAL A 576 -2.72 24.07 9.72
C VAL A 576 -2.03 23.67 8.42
N THR A 577 -2.69 23.89 7.31
CA THR A 577 -2.16 23.52 6.00
C THR A 577 -2.14 24.72 5.08
N VAL A 578 -0.95 25.01 4.56
CA VAL A 578 -0.71 26.20 3.74
C VAL A 578 -0.05 25.85 2.41
N LYS A 579 -0.35 26.65 1.39
CA LYS A 579 0.38 26.67 0.13
C LYS A 579 1.29 27.90 0.11
N ILE A 580 2.58 27.65 -0.08
CA ILE A 580 3.63 28.68 -0.11
C ILE A 580 4.06 28.86 -1.56
N THR A 581 3.76 30.03 -2.12
CA THR A 581 4.04 30.35 -3.52
C THR A 581 5.18 31.38 -3.59
N PRO A 582 6.24 31.13 -4.38
CA PRO A 582 7.30 32.10 -4.56
C PRO A 582 6.77 33.38 -5.24
N VAL A 583 7.23 34.54 -4.75
CA VAL A 583 6.96 35.84 -5.38
C VAL A 583 8.16 36.17 -6.26
N SER A 584 7.90 36.41 -7.54
CA SER A 584 8.91 36.79 -8.54
C SER A 584 9.55 38.17 -8.27
#